data_90342039488c3be60244163244596412
#
_entry.id   90342039488c3be60244163244596412
#
_cell.length_a   1.000
_cell.length_b   1.000
_cell.length_c   1.000
_cell.angle_alpha   90.00
_cell.angle_beta   90.00
_cell.angle_gamma   90.00
#
_symmetry.space_group_name_H-M   'P 1'
#
loop_
_entity.id
_entity.type
_entity.pdbx_description
1 polymer ?
#
loop_
_entity_poly.entity_id
_entity_poly.type
_entity_poly.pdbx_seq_one_letter_code
_entity_poly.pdbx_strand_id
1 'polypeptide(L)'
;MRHRVCFFSRQSDRLTEDFALLQESLTAADPTMEIRTVCCRYRDRRDGLFRFLRMCLKSLFLAARAEVCVLDGYWPVICLLRDKKSLRVIQIWHSVGKIKQSGYQTLDRPSGRKSSTARAMCMHRNYDVIIAGGRAWDEYYCAAFDVDKSRLRNWGLPRLDRLSEAAGADPALLAHHPELQGRIIVLYAPTYRTYPLELPENFFTQFPADRYAVVCRYHPNQVFAGGPGRSDYPEEDIFDLLC
;
A
#
# COMPACT_ATOMS: atom_id res chain seq x y z
N MET A 1 7.30 -28.04 13.97
CA MET A 1 7.44 -26.63 14.43
C MET A 1 6.39 -25.80 13.71
N ARG A 2 5.68 -24.89 14.38
CA ARG A 2 4.75 -23.99 13.68
C ARG A 2 5.53 -22.87 13.03
N HIS A 3 5.42 -22.72 11.71
CA HIS A 3 6.00 -21.60 11.00
C HIS A 3 5.28 -20.29 11.36
N ARG A 4 6.02 -19.23 11.67
CA ARG A 4 5.48 -17.94 12.05
C ARG A 4 5.81 -16.86 11.05
N VAL A 5 4.78 -16.24 10.53
CA VAL A 5 4.86 -15.12 9.58
C VAL A 5 4.21 -13.89 10.21
N CYS A 6 4.86 -12.74 10.07
CA CYS A 6 4.31 -11.46 10.51
C CYS A 6 4.11 -10.52 9.33
N PHE A 7 2.94 -9.89 9.27
CA PHE A 7 2.64 -8.82 8.31
C PHE A 7 2.61 -7.47 9.02
N PHE A 8 3.37 -6.51 8.53
CA PHE A 8 3.42 -5.17 9.10
C PHE A 8 3.07 -4.12 8.05
N SER A 9 1.92 -3.46 8.25
CA SER A 9 1.39 -2.42 7.37
C SER A 9 1.39 -1.04 8.02
N ARG A 10 1.82 -0.05 7.27
CA ARG A 10 1.65 1.37 7.58
C ARG A 10 0.66 2.09 6.66
N GLN A 11 0.04 1.37 5.74
CA GLN A 11 -0.89 1.92 4.76
C GLN A 11 -2.30 2.07 5.33
N SER A 12 -2.69 1.17 6.23
CA SER A 12 -4.02 1.09 6.80
C SER A 12 -3.95 0.72 8.29
N ASP A 13 -5.03 0.97 9.04
CA ASP A 13 -5.26 0.45 10.39
C ASP A 13 -5.93 -0.95 10.35
N ARG A 14 -6.30 -1.41 9.14
CA ARG A 14 -6.84 -2.74 8.87
C ARG A 14 -5.89 -3.52 7.98
N LEU A 15 -6.14 -4.80 7.82
CA LEU A 15 -5.42 -5.64 6.86
C LEU A 15 -5.60 -5.06 5.46
N THR A 16 -4.49 -4.89 4.73
CA THR A 16 -4.52 -4.43 3.34
C THR A 16 -4.89 -5.58 2.42
N GLU A 17 -5.43 -5.28 1.24
CA GLU A 17 -5.82 -6.27 0.24
C GLU A 17 -4.67 -7.24 -0.08
N ASP A 18 -3.47 -6.72 -0.38
CA ASP A 18 -2.30 -7.57 -0.62
C ASP A 18 -2.01 -8.53 0.53
N PHE A 19 -2.17 -8.07 1.78
CA PHE A 19 -1.94 -8.93 2.94
C PHE A 19 -3.07 -9.92 3.18
N ALA A 20 -4.31 -9.57 2.83
CA ALA A 20 -5.44 -10.49 2.90
C ALA A 20 -5.25 -11.65 1.93
N LEU A 21 -4.94 -11.37 0.66
CA LEU A 21 -4.67 -12.36 -0.38
C LEU A 21 -3.46 -13.25 -0.03
N LEU A 22 -2.38 -12.65 0.48
CA LEU A 22 -1.22 -13.42 0.96
C LEU A 22 -1.58 -14.31 2.16
N GLN A 23 -2.37 -13.81 3.10
CA GLN A 23 -2.82 -14.60 4.25
C GLN A 23 -3.66 -15.79 3.82
N GLU A 24 -4.59 -15.59 2.91
CA GLU A 24 -5.42 -16.65 2.34
C GLU A 24 -4.58 -17.71 1.65
N SER A 25 -3.70 -17.31 0.74
CA SER A 25 -2.81 -18.22 0.01
C SER A 25 -1.88 -19.01 0.94
N LEU A 26 -1.29 -18.36 1.93
CA LEU A 26 -0.41 -19.02 2.90
C LEU A 26 -1.18 -20.00 3.80
N THR A 27 -2.39 -19.63 4.23
CA THR A 27 -3.24 -20.51 5.05
C THR A 27 -3.72 -21.71 4.26
N ALA A 28 -4.02 -21.54 2.97
CA ALA A 28 -4.37 -22.65 2.08
C ALA A 28 -3.18 -23.61 1.86
N ALA A 29 -1.97 -23.06 1.73
CA ALA A 29 -0.75 -23.87 1.54
C ALA A 29 -0.31 -24.60 2.82
N ASP A 30 -0.44 -23.97 3.97
CA ASP A 30 -0.12 -24.55 5.28
C ASP A 30 -1.10 -24.05 6.36
N PRO A 31 -2.16 -24.84 6.66
CA PRO A 31 -3.14 -24.47 7.70
C PRO A 31 -2.56 -24.39 9.13
N THR A 32 -1.35 -24.90 9.34
CA THR A 32 -0.68 -24.84 10.66
C THR A 32 0.15 -23.57 10.85
N MET A 33 0.30 -22.75 9.80
CA MET A 33 1.06 -21.52 9.83
C MET A 33 0.46 -20.49 10.78
N GLU A 34 1.28 -19.92 11.65
CA GLU A 34 0.85 -18.86 12.56
C GLU A 34 1.11 -17.48 11.92
N ILE A 35 0.03 -16.82 11.46
CA ILE A 35 0.12 -15.49 10.85
C ILE A 35 -0.29 -14.43 11.88
N ARG A 36 0.54 -13.40 12.06
CA ARG A 36 0.31 -12.26 12.97
C ARG A 36 0.44 -10.94 12.23
N THR A 37 -0.46 -10.01 12.49
CA THR A 37 -0.50 -8.73 11.79
C THR A 37 -0.36 -7.55 12.74
N VAL A 38 0.32 -6.50 12.26
CA VAL A 38 0.33 -5.17 12.87
C VAL A 38 0.05 -4.15 11.78
N CYS A 39 -1.16 -3.62 11.79
CA CYS A 39 -1.58 -2.55 10.91
C CYS A 39 -1.66 -1.25 11.71
N CYS A 40 -0.99 -0.20 11.27
CA CYS A 40 -0.97 1.06 11.96
C CYS A 40 -0.68 2.21 10.98
N ARG A 41 -1.74 2.91 10.54
CA ARG A 41 -1.60 4.13 9.76
C ARG A 41 -1.20 5.28 10.68
N TYR A 42 0.02 5.74 10.53
CA TYR A 42 0.52 6.89 11.27
C TYR A 42 0.30 8.17 10.46
N ARG A 43 -0.66 8.99 10.88
CA ARG A 43 -1.05 10.20 10.15
C ARG A 43 -0.41 11.47 10.69
N ASP A 44 -0.17 11.59 12.00
CA ASP A 44 0.32 12.83 12.60
C ASP A 44 1.13 12.59 13.88
N ARG A 45 2.03 13.56 14.20
CA ARG A 45 2.78 13.58 15.47
C ARG A 45 1.89 13.66 16.70
N ARG A 46 0.64 14.14 16.55
CA ARG A 46 -0.34 14.28 17.65
C ARG A 46 -1.02 12.97 18.05
N ASP A 47 -1.13 11.99 17.12
CA ASP A 47 -1.72 10.67 17.41
C ASP A 47 -0.85 9.78 18.29
N GLY A 48 0.22 10.34 18.74
CA GLY A 48 0.88 9.95 19.95
C GLY A 48 2.10 9.10 19.76
N LEU A 49 3.15 9.61 20.31
CA LEU A 49 4.34 8.86 20.68
C LEU A 49 3.98 7.51 21.33
N PHE A 50 2.93 7.49 22.16
CA PHE A 50 2.45 6.27 22.83
C PHE A 50 1.95 5.21 21.85
N ARG A 51 1.13 5.57 20.84
CA ARG A 51 0.67 4.63 19.79
C ARG A 51 1.84 4.10 18.97
N PHE A 52 2.77 4.98 18.63
CA PHE A 52 3.98 4.60 17.92
C PHE A 52 4.87 3.66 18.73
N LEU A 53 5.13 3.95 20.00
CA LEU A 53 5.92 3.10 20.88
C LEU A 53 5.25 1.73 21.09
N ARG A 54 3.95 1.69 21.30
CA ARG A 54 3.19 0.44 21.42
C ARG A 54 3.30 -0.39 20.12
N MET A 55 3.18 0.26 18.97
CA MET A 55 3.39 -0.40 17.67
C MET A 55 4.80 -0.99 17.57
N CYS A 56 5.82 -0.20 17.93
CA CYS A 56 7.21 -0.64 17.89
C CYS A 56 7.46 -1.85 18.83
N LEU A 57 6.97 -1.78 20.07
CA LEU A 57 7.12 -2.88 21.04
C LEU A 57 6.39 -4.15 20.58
N LYS A 58 5.14 -4.03 20.10
CA LYS A 58 4.41 -5.17 19.53
C LYS A 58 5.14 -5.78 18.35
N SER A 59 5.65 -4.95 17.45
CA SER A 59 6.38 -5.41 16.26
C SER A 59 7.69 -6.11 16.64
N LEU A 60 8.43 -5.56 17.61
CA LEU A 60 9.66 -6.17 18.10
C LEU A 60 9.40 -7.56 18.69
N PHE A 61 8.37 -7.66 19.54
CA PHE A 61 7.99 -8.94 20.15
C PHE A 61 7.59 -9.99 19.11
N LEU A 62 6.82 -9.61 18.09
CA LEU A 62 6.39 -10.51 17.03
C LEU A 62 7.57 -10.88 16.12
N ALA A 63 8.36 -9.93 15.67
CA ALA A 63 9.54 -10.16 14.84
C ALA A 63 10.58 -11.06 15.53
N ALA A 64 10.73 -10.90 16.86
CA ALA A 64 11.62 -11.77 17.64
C ALA A 64 11.24 -13.25 17.57
N ARG A 65 9.99 -13.58 17.29
CA ARG A 65 9.44 -14.94 17.23
C ARG A 65 9.12 -15.40 15.81
N ALA A 66 9.15 -14.51 14.83
CA ALA A 66 8.85 -14.83 13.44
C ALA A 66 10.05 -15.39 12.70
N GLU A 67 9.80 -16.21 11.70
CA GLU A 67 10.74 -16.66 10.69
C GLU A 67 10.74 -15.71 9.48
N VAL A 68 9.56 -15.17 9.16
CA VAL A 68 9.36 -14.25 8.04
C VAL A 68 8.59 -13.01 8.49
N CYS A 69 9.05 -11.83 8.07
CA CYS A 69 8.30 -10.58 8.14
C CYS A 69 8.02 -10.07 6.72
N VAL A 70 6.77 -9.81 6.41
CA VAL A 70 6.35 -9.17 5.16
C VAL A 70 5.94 -7.72 5.47
N LEU A 71 6.48 -6.78 4.70
CA LEU A 71 6.30 -5.35 4.89
C LEU A 71 5.72 -4.72 3.64
N ASP A 72 4.77 -3.80 3.78
CA ASP A 72 4.28 -2.96 2.68
C ASP A 72 4.86 -1.54 2.66
N GLY A 73 5.78 -1.25 3.55
CA GLY A 73 6.42 0.05 3.67
C GLY A 73 7.60 0.04 4.62
N TYR A 74 8.20 1.21 4.84
CA TYR A 74 9.29 1.35 5.80
C TYR A 74 8.82 1.04 7.23
N TRP A 75 9.48 0.09 7.90
CA TRP A 75 9.17 -0.29 9.28
C TRP A 75 10.40 -0.11 10.18
N PRO A 76 10.42 0.93 11.06
CA PRO A 76 11.62 1.31 11.80
C PRO A 76 12.25 0.18 12.61
N VAL A 77 11.42 -0.58 13.34
CA VAL A 77 11.90 -1.68 14.19
C VAL A 77 12.68 -2.71 13.39
N ILE A 78 12.15 -3.12 12.23
CA ILE A 78 12.79 -4.12 11.37
C ILE A 78 14.10 -3.57 10.79
N CYS A 79 14.11 -2.32 10.37
CA CYS A 79 15.30 -1.69 9.80
C CYS A 79 16.41 -1.48 10.84
N LEU A 80 16.07 -1.32 12.12
CA LEU A 80 17.01 -1.18 13.23
C LEU A 80 17.51 -2.52 13.78
N LEU A 81 16.78 -3.62 13.57
CA LEU A 81 17.21 -4.95 13.99
C LEU A 81 18.36 -5.44 13.14
N ARG A 82 19.58 -5.43 13.69
CA ARG A 82 20.82 -5.70 12.92
C ARG A 82 21.12 -7.18 12.71
N ASP A 83 20.72 -8.06 13.60
CA ASP A 83 21.44 -9.33 13.76
C ASP A 83 20.58 -10.61 13.88
N LYS A 84 19.27 -10.55 13.57
CA LYS A 84 18.49 -11.79 13.59
C LYS A 84 18.64 -12.55 12.27
N LYS A 85 19.71 -13.33 12.11
CA LYS A 85 19.99 -14.13 10.90
C LYS A 85 18.88 -15.12 10.53
N SER A 86 18.06 -15.52 11.50
CA SER A 86 16.94 -16.45 11.30
C SER A 86 15.65 -15.76 10.79
N LEU A 87 15.59 -14.42 10.77
CA LEU A 87 14.42 -13.68 10.28
C LEU A 87 14.63 -13.32 8.80
N ARG A 88 13.72 -13.74 7.94
CA ARG A 88 13.65 -13.28 6.55
C ARG A 88 12.69 -12.10 6.42
N VAL A 89 13.13 -11.05 5.76
CA VAL A 89 12.35 -9.81 5.59
C VAL A 89 12.03 -9.61 4.11
N ILE A 90 10.75 -9.62 3.79
CA ILE A 90 10.22 -9.42 2.44
C ILE A 90 9.51 -8.08 2.39
N GLN A 91 9.95 -7.18 1.51
CA GLN A 91 9.30 -5.91 1.24
C GLN A 91 8.46 -6.04 -0.04
N ILE A 92 7.14 -5.99 0.08
CA ILE A 92 6.26 -6.04 -1.11
C ILE A 92 5.92 -4.65 -1.66
N TRP A 93 6.17 -3.59 -0.86
CA TRP A 93 5.75 -2.24 -1.16
C TRP A 93 4.22 -2.11 -1.21
N HIS A 94 3.69 -1.04 -1.81
CA HIS A 94 2.25 -0.74 -1.84
C HIS A 94 1.82 -0.04 -3.14
N SER A 95 2.67 -0.05 -4.15
CA SER A 95 2.35 0.48 -5.48
C SER A 95 2.80 -0.49 -6.56
N VAL A 96 2.02 -0.54 -7.63
CA VAL A 96 2.23 -1.44 -8.78
C VAL A 96 3.61 -1.27 -9.42
N GLY A 97 4.16 -0.07 -9.36
CA GLY A 97 5.49 0.25 -9.87
C GLY A 97 6.14 1.35 -9.04
N LYS A 98 7.26 1.86 -9.52
CA LYS A 98 8.04 2.90 -8.85
C LYS A 98 7.90 4.26 -9.56
N ILE A 99 6.68 4.64 -9.89
CA ILE A 99 6.36 5.86 -10.65
C ILE A 99 6.78 7.13 -9.91
N LYS A 100 6.64 7.15 -8.57
CA LYS A 100 7.04 8.29 -7.74
C LYS A 100 8.37 8.02 -7.06
N GLN A 101 9.25 9.01 -7.06
CA GLN A 101 10.47 8.97 -6.25
C GLN A 101 10.12 8.84 -4.77
N SER A 102 10.90 8.05 -4.04
CA SER A 102 10.70 7.84 -2.60
C SER A 102 12.01 7.35 -1.94
N GLY A 103 11.98 7.18 -0.62
CA GLY A 103 13.13 6.67 0.12
C GLY A 103 14.37 7.54 -0.09
N TYR A 104 15.47 6.91 -0.44
CA TYR A 104 16.77 7.59 -0.65
C TYR A 104 16.76 8.58 -1.83
N GLN A 105 15.89 8.41 -2.81
CA GLN A 105 15.75 9.34 -3.94
C GLN A 105 15.19 10.72 -3.55
N THR A 106 14.58 10.84 -2.38
CA THR A 106 13.91 12.07 -1.91
C THR A 106 14.55 12.68 -0.67
N LEU A 107 15.75 12.22 -0.28
CA LEU A 107 16.43 12.77 0.88
C LEU A 107 16.66 14.27 0.73
N ASP A 108 16.48 14.99 1.83
CA ASP A 108 16.67 16.43 1.97
C ASP A 108 15.79 17.29 1.03
N ARG A 109 14.80 16.69 0.36
CA ARG A 109 13.76 17.39 -0.41
C ARG A 109 12.53 17.72 0.46
N PRO A 110 11.68 18.68 0.08
CA PRO A 110 10.51 19.07 0.87
C PRO A 110 9.55 17.91 1.21
N SER A 111 9.40 16.94 0.29
CA SER A 111 8.57 15.75 0.48
C SER A 111 9.31 14.55 1.09
N GLY A 112 10.61 14.68 1.34
CA GLY A 112 11.48 13.61 1.79
C GLY A 112 11.88 13.71 3.26
N ARG A 113 12.72 12.78 3.68
CA ARG A 113 13.35 12.80 5.02
C ARG A 113 14.69 13.52 4.97
N LYS A 114 15.08 14.08 6.12
CA LYS A 114 16.47 14.53 6.32
C LYS A 114 17.40 13.32 6.25
N SER A 115 18.50 13.45 5.52
CA SER A 115 19.52 12.39 5.35
C SER A 115 20.09 11.90 6.69
N SER A 116 20.28 12.81 7.66
CA SER A 116 20.70 12.47 9.01
C SER A 116 19.70 11.53 9.72
N THR A 117 18.40 11.83 9.61
CA THR A 117 17.33 10.99 10.18
C THR A 117 17.24 9.63 9.47
N ALA A 118 17.35 9.61 8.14
CA ALA A 118 17.32 8.38 7.36
C ALA A 118 18.46 7.43 7.76
N ARG A 119 19.66 7.96 7.92
CA ARG A 119 20.83 7.21 8.39
C ARG A 119 20.67 6.72 9.84
N ALA A 120 20.28 7.60 10.77
CA ALA A 120 20.08 7.24 12.17
C ALA A 120 19.03 6.14 12.35
N MET A 121 17.99 6.16 11.52
CA MET A 121 16.89 5.18 11.55
C MET A 121 17.12 3.98 10.61
N CYS A 122 18.30 3.82 10.03
CA CYS A 122 18.65 2.74 9.11
C CYS A 122 17.58 2.52 8.05
N MET A 123 17.10 3.58 7.41
CA MET A 123 15.98 3.54 6.49
C MET A 123 16.20 2.51 5.38
N HIS A 124 15.19 1.66 5.14
CA HIS A 124 15.18 0.59 4.13
C HIS A 124 16.26 -0.50 4.29
N ARG A 125 16.89 -0.59 5.44
CA ARG A 125 17.86 -1.64 5.75
C ARG A 125 17.16 -2.96 6.08
N ASN A 126 17.90 -4.07 5.96
CA ASN A 126 17.50 -5.43 6.37
C ASN A 126 16.40 -6.09 5.51
N TYR A 127 16.19 -5.66 4.28
CA TYR A 127 15.33 -6.38 3.35
C TYR A 127 16.12 -7.51 2.69
N ASP A 128 15.69 -8.76 2.84
CA ASP A 128 16.27 -9.91 2.13
C ASP A 128 15.75 -10.00 0.71
N VAL A 129 14.45 -9.72 0.54
CA VAL A 129 13.76 -9.75 -0.76
C VAL A 129 12.89 -8.51 -0.90
N ILE A 130 12.88 -7.94 -2.09
CA ILE A 130 11.99 -6.83 -2.45
C ILE A 130 11.20 -7.25 -3.68
N ILE A 131 9.87 -7.18 -3.57
CA ILE A 131 8.99 -7.47 -4.70
C ILE A 131 8.87 -6.21 -5.55
N ALA A 132 9.34 -6.29 -6.78
CA ALA A 132 9.20 -5.26 -7.78
C ALA A 132 8.15 -5.66 -8.81
N GLY A 133 7.40 -4.67 -9.31
CA GLY A 133 6.31 -4.90 -10.26
C GLY A 133 6.75 -5.35 -11.66
N GLY A 134 8.04 -5.21 -12.00
CA GLY A 134 8.61 -5.61 -13.28
C GLY A 134 10.02 -5.06 -13.48
N ARG A 135 10.76 -5.63 -14.42
CA ARG A 135 12.19 -5.31 -14.67
C ARG A 135 12.45 -3.84 -14.99
N ALA A 136 11.50 -3.17 -15.61
CA ALA A 136 11.60 -1.73 -15.92
C ALA A 136 11.71 -0.85 -14.67
N TRP A 137 11.31 -1.36 -13.50
CA TRP A 137 11.34 -0.65 -12.22
C TRP A 137 12.57 -0.97 -11.37
N ASP A 138 13.40 -1.93 -11.76
CA ASP A 138 14.52 -2.43 -10.94
C ASP A 138 15.45 -1.32 -10.47
N GLU A 139 15.92 -0.47 -11.38
CA GLU A 139 16.84 0.64 -11.04
C GLU A 139 16.21 1.63 -10.07
N TYR A 140 14.91 1.90 -10.22
CA TYR A 140 14.18 2.81 -9.34
C TYR A 140 13.99 2.22 -7.94
N TYR A 141 13.76 0.90 -7.83
CA TYR A 141 13.70 0.22 -6.54
C TYR A 141 15.08 0.20 -5.87
N CYS A 142 16.14 -0.12 -6.62
CA CYS A 142 17.51 -0.09 -6.11
C CYS A 142 17.87 1.30 -5.57
N ALA A 143 17.61 2.36 -6.35
CA ALA A 143 17.90 3.74 -5.95
C ALA A 143 17.03 4.21 -4.77
N ALA A 144 15.76 3.78 -4.70
CA ALA A 144 14.86 4.18 -3.61
C ALA A 144 15.20 3.53 -2.28
N PHE A 145 15.68 2.29 -2.29
CA PHE A 145 15.92 1.52 -1.08
C PHE A 145 17.41 1.33 -0.77
N ASP A 146 18.29 1.80 -1.62
CA ASP A 146 19.75 1.63 -1.52
C ASP A 146 20.14 0.15 -1.38
N VAL A 147 19.71 -0.65 -2.36
CA VAL A 147 19.90 -2.09 -2.37
C VAL A 147 20.45 -2.58 -3.69
N ASP A 148 21.13 -3.73 -3.64
CA ASP A 148 21.57 -4.43 -4.85
C ASP A 148 20.39 -5.12 -5.56
N LYS A 149 20.48 -5.17 -6.90
CA LYS A 149 19.46 -5.78 -7.77
C LYS A 149 19.21 -7.26 -7.47
N SER A 150 20.17 -7.98 -6.92
CA SER A 150 20.02 -9.39 -6.55
C SER A 150 18.92 -9.65 -5.51
N ARG A 151 18.55 -8.60 -4.76
CA ARG A 151 17.44 -8.66 -3.78
C ARG A 151 16.06 -8.50 -4.40
N LEU A 152 15.97 -8.07 -5.66
CA LEU A 152 14.69 -7.84 -6.33
C LEU A 152 14.11 -9.14 -6.87
N ARG A 153 12.76 -9.24 -6.81
CA ARG A 153 11.97 -10.28 -7.47
C ARG A 153 10.80 -9.60 -8.18
N ASN A 154 10.68 -9.84 -9.48
CA ASN A 154 9.63 -9.22 -10.31
C ASN A 154 8.38 -10.12 -10.34
N TRP A 155 7.75 -10.29 -9.18
CA TRP A 155 6.58 -11.15 -9.03
C TRP A 155 5.24 -10.40 -9.06
N GLY A 156 5.28 -9.05 -9.03
CA GLY A 156 4.08 -8.24 -8.96
C GLY A 156 3.49 -8.16 -7.55
N LEU A 157 2.32 -7.53 -7.45
CA LEU A 157 1.56 -7.42 -6.20
C LEU A 157 0.38 -8.39 -6.22
N PRO A 158 -0.01 -9.01 -5.11
CA PRO A 158 -1.13 -9.96 -5.04
C PRO A 158 -2.44 -9.41 -5.61
N ARG A 159 -2.77 -8.15 -5.34
CA ARG A 159 -3.99 -7.50 -5.84
C ARG A 159 -4.09 -7.42 -7.37
N LEU A 160 -2.97 -7.53 -8.09
CA LEU A 160 -2.98 -7.54 -9.57
C LEU A 160 -3.54 -8.83 -10.13
N ASP A 161 -3.40 -9.94 -9.41
CA ASP A 161 -3.98 -11.22 -9.81
C ASP A 161 -5.50 -11.09 -9.83
N ARG A 162 -6.09 -10.46 -8.81
CA ARG A 162 -7.53 -10.17 -8.75
C ARG A 162 -8.00 -9.33 -9.94
N LEU A 163 -7.25 -8.26 -10.30
CA LEU A 163 -7.60 -7.45 -11.48
C LEU A 163 -7.51 -8.24 -12.79
N SER A 164 -6.54 -9.16 -12.90
CA SER A 164 -6.38 -9.98 -14.12
C SER A 164 -7.47 -11.04 -14.27
N GLU A 165 -8.07 -11.48 -13.18
CA GLU A 165 -9.16 -12.47 -13.15
C GLU A 165 -10.54 -11.82 -13.28
N ALA A 166 -10.64 -10.51 -13.12
CA ALA A 166 -11.90 -9.79 -13.20
C ALA A 166 -12.46 -9.80 -14.63
N ALA A 167 -13.67 -10.30 -14.76
CA ALA A 167 -14.40 -10.39 -16.03
C ALA A 167 -15.56 -9.38 -16.16
N GLY A 168 -15.55 -8.32 -15.36
CA GLY A 168 -16.61 -7.31 -15.31
C GLY A 168 -16.76 -6.73 -13.91
N ALA A 169 -17.75 -5.89 -13.69
CA ALA A 169 -18.01 -5.28 -12.39
C ALA A 169 -18.29 -6.33 -11.31
N ASP A 170 -17.68 -6.17 -10.13
CA ASP A 170 -17.89 -7.06 -9.00
C ASP A 170 -19.39 -7.15 -8.65
N PRO A 171 -20.00 -8.36 -8.65
CA PRO A 171 -21.40 -8.54 -8.26
C PRO A 171 -21.71 -8.01 -6.85
N ALA A 172 -20.77 -8.06 -5.92
CA ALA A 172 -20.96 -7.51 -4.58
C ALA A 172 -21.06 -5.99 -4.61
N LEU A 173 -20.20 -5.32 -5.40
CA LEU A 173 -20.28 -3.88 -5.62
C LEU A 173 -21.64 -3.48 -6.20
N LEU A 174 -22.10 -4.19 -7.23
CA LEU A 174 -23.40 -3.92 -7.87
C LEU A 174 -24.58 -4.22 -6.94
N ALA A 175 -24.46 -5.16 -6.01
CA ALA A 175 -25.47 -5.43 -5.01
C ALA A 175 -25.56 -4.31 -3.96
N HIS A 176 -24.42 -3.73 -3.56
CA HIS A 176 -24.36 -2.59 -2.65
C HIS A 176 -24.77 -1.26 -3.33
N HIS A 177 -24.51 -1.14 -4.63
CA HIS A 177 -24.72 0.07 -5.43
C HIS A 177 -25.55 -0.21 -6.68
N PRO A 178 -26.86 -0.52 -6.53
CA PRO A 178 -27.74 -0.88 -7.64
C PRO A 178 -27.89 0.23 -8.69
N GLU A 179 -27.61 1.47 -8.34
CA GLU A 179 -27.57 2.61 -9.26
C GLU A 179 -26.47 2.50 -10.32
N LEU A 180 -25.48 1.64 -10.13
CA LEU A 180 -24.42 1.38 -11.13
C LEU A 180 -24.82 0.34 -12.17
N GLN A 181 -25.87 -0.44 -11.91
CA GLN A 181 -26.29 -1.54 -12.80
C GLN A 181 -26.69 -1.03 -14.18
N GLY A 182 -26.27 -1.75 -15.21
CA GLY A 182 -26.61 -1.48 -16.61
C GLY A 182 -25.93 -0.25 -17.20
N ARG A 183 -25.06 0.44 -16.45
CA ARG A 183 -24.28 1.58 -16.92
C ARG A 183 -22.80 1.27 -17.08
N ILE A 184 -22.15 1.99 -17.95
CA ILE A 184 -20.69 1.94 -18.09
C ILE A 184 -20.09 2.76 -16.94
N ILE A 185 -19.36 2.11 -16.06
CA ILE A 185 -18.69 2.78 -14.95
C ILE A 185 -17.42 3.48 -15.46
N VAL A 186 -17.34 4.77 -15.21
CA VAL A 186 -16.16 5.60 -15.52
C VAL A 186 -15.52 6.03 -14.22
N LEU A 187 -14.39 5.39 -13.86
CA LEU A 187 -13.66 5.74 -12.65
C LEU A 187 -12.73 6.94 -12.89
N TYR A 188 -13.03 8.06 -12.25
CA TYR A 188 -12.16 9.24 -12.21
C TYR A 188 -11.33 9.25 -10.93
N ALA A 189 -10.10 8.76 -11.00
CA ALA A 189 -9.17 8.64 -9.88
C ALA A 189 -7.88 9.45 -10.11
N PRO A 190 -7.94 10.79 -10.03
CA PRO A 190 -6.79 11.64 -10.33
C PRO A 190 -5.69 11.49 -9.30
N THR A 191 -4.44 11.59 -9.74
CA THR A 191 -3.29 11.61 -8.84
C THR A 191 -3.28 12.87 -7.97
N TYR A 192 -2.74 12.75 -6.76
CA TYR A 192 -2.58 13.88 -5.84
C TYR A 192 -1.85 15.08 -6.48
N ARG A 193 -2.38 16.26 -6.21
CA ARG A 193 -1.79 17.57 -6.55
C ARG A 193 -1.62 18.40 -5.29
N THR A 194 -0.54 19.18 -5.22
CA THR A 194 -0.27 20.10 -4.12
C THR A 194 -1.09 21.41 -4.22
N TYR A 195 -1.75 21.63 -5.34
CA TYR A 195 -2.65 22.75 -5.61
C TYR A 195 -4.10 22.27 -5.68
N PRO A 196 -5.08 23.17 -5.50
CA PRO A 196 -6.48 22.80 -5.63
C PRO A 196 -6.78 22.17 -6.98
N LEU A 197 -7.56 21.09 -6.96
CA LEU A 197 -8.04 20.45 -8.17
C LEU A 197 -9.29 21.18 -8.66
N GLU A 198 -9.28 21.59 -9.91
CA GLU A 198 -10.42 22.19 -10.61
C GLU A 198 -10.84 21.27 -11.75
N LEU A 199 -12.12 20.95 -11.82
CA LEU A 199 -12.71 20.22 -12.94
C LEU A 199 -13.36 21.24 -13.87
N PRO A 200 -13.28 21.04 -15.20
CA PRO A 200 -14.07 21.84 -16.14
C PRO A 200 -15.55 21.78 -15.80
N GLU A 201 -16.27 22.87 -15.91
CA GLU A 201 -17.71 22.95 -15.60
C GLU A 201 -18.54 21.90 -16.37
N ASN A 202 -18.11 21.58 -17.59
CA ASN A 202 -18.79 20.59 -18.44
C ASN A 202 -18.23 19.16 -18.30
N PHE A 203 -17.38 18.88 -17.30
CA PHE A 203 -16.74 17.56 -17.17
C PHE A 203 -17.79 16.43 -17.12
N PHE A 204 -18.76 16.56 -16.22
CA PHE A 204 -19.76 15.52 -16.02
C PHE A 204 -20.79 15.45 -17.14
N THR A 205 -21.08 16.56 -17.83
CA THR A 205 -22.06 16.59 -18.94
C THR A 205 -21.59 15.84 -20.18
N GLN A 206 -20.29 15.49 -20.26
CA GLN A 206 -19.76 14.65 -21.34
C GLN A 206 -20.15 13.18 -21.19
N PHE A 207 -20.68 12.79 -20.03
CA PHE A 207 -21.08 11.42 -19.72
C PHE A 207 -22.58 11.38 -19.46
N PRO A 208 -23.43 11.13 -20.48
CA PRO A 208 -24.88 10.99 -20.29
C PRO A 208 -25.23 9.95 -19.23
N ALA A 209 -26.03 10.35 -18.23
CA ALA A 209 -26.30 9.56 -17.04
C ALA A 209 -27.16 8.30 -17.29
N ASP A 210 -27.84 8.24 -18.43
CA ASP A 210 -28.56 7.04 -18.87
C ASP A 210 -27.62 5.90 -19.31
N ARG A 211 -26.41 6.24 -19.72
CA ARG A 211 -25.40 5.29 -20.22
C ARG A 211 -24.21 5.14 -19.30
N TYR A 212 -23.80 6.18 -18.61
CA TYR A 212 -22.57 6.21 -17.81
C TYR A 212 -22.85 6.51 -16.35
N ALA A 213 -22.04 5.89 -15.46
CA ALA A 213 -21.93 6.25 -14.06
C ALA A 213 -20.50 6.73 -13.81
N VAL A 214 -20.33 8.04 -13.59
CA VAL A 214 -19.00 8.59 -13.26
C VAL A 214 -18.79 8.50 -11.76
N VAL A 215 -17.76 7.75 -11.35
CA VAL A 215 -17.38 7.55 -9.95
C VAL A 215 -16.07 8.29 -9.70
N CYS A 216 -16.09 9.24 -8.78
CA CYS A 216 -14.93 10.05 -8.44
C CYS A 216 -14.23 9.50 -7.19
N ARG A 217 -12.96 9.14 -7.31
CA ARG A 217 -12.13 8.69 -6.19
C ARG A 217 -10.91 9.58 -6.08
N TYR A 218 -10.97 10.54 -5.19
CA TYR A 218 -9.87 11.48 -5.00
C TYR A 218 -8.84 10.97 -4.01
N HIS A 219 -7.58 11.40 -4.20
CA HIS A 219 -6.55 11.12 -3.22
C HIS A 219 -6.95 11.71 -1.84
N PRO A 220 -6.77 10.99 -0.71
CA PRO A 220 -7.22 11.44 0.62
C PRO A 220 -6.70 12.81 1.08
N ASN A 221 -5.59 13.26 0.50
CA ASN A 221 -4.98 14.57 0.81
C ASN A 221 -5.28 15.63 -0.25
N GLN A 222 -6.13 15.33 -1.25
CA GLN A 222 -6.44 16.31 -2.29
C GLN A 222 -7.31 17.45 -1.71
N VAL A 223 -6.94 18.67 -2.03
CA VAL A 223 -7.69 19.88 -1.70
C VAL A 223 -8.40 20.39 -2.95
N PHE A 224 -9.57 20.98 -2.77
CA PHE A 224 -10.38 21.61 -3.82
C PHE A 224 -10.55 23.10 -3.53
N ALA A 225 -10.85 23.90 -4.54
CA ALA A 225 -11.08 25.34 -4.38
C ALA A 225 -12.25 25.67 -3.44
N GLY A 226 -13.24 24.77 -3.30
CA GLY A 226 -14.40 24.91 -2.42
C GLY A 226 -14.31 24.14 -1.08
N GLY A 227 -13.14 23.60 -0.74
CA GLY A 227 -12.96 22.76 0.46
C GLY A 227 -12.57 21.31 0.14
N PRO A 228 -12.64 20.38 1.10
CA PRO A 228 -12.31 18.98 0.86
C PRO A 228 -13.35 18.33 -0.07
N GLY A 229 -12.88 17.82 -1.20
CA GLY A 229 -13.71 17.02 -2.10
C GLY A 229 -14.11 15.70 -1.45
N ARG A 230 -15.34 15.28 -1.68
CA ARG A 230 -15.84 13.98 -1.24
C ARG A 230 -15.68 12.97 -2.36
N SER A 231 -15.02 11.86 -2.08
CA SER A 231 -15.02 10.71 -2.99
C SER A 231 -16.37 10.00 -2.93
N ASP A 232 -16.83 9.50 -4.07
CA ASP A 232 -17.99 8.62 -4.12
C ASP A 232 -17.58 7.25 -3.54
N TYR A 233 -18.53 6.58 -2.89
CA TYR A 233 -18.34 5.25 -2.29
C TYR A 233 -17.03 5.14 -1.48
N PRO A 234 -16.83 5.98 -0.45
CA PRO A 234 -15.56 6.04 0.29
C PRO A 234 -15.28 4.78 1.12
N GLU A 235 -16.28 3.96 1.38
CA GLU A 235 -16.22 2.66 2.05
C GLU A 235 -15.66 1.54 1.18
N GLU A 236 -15.80 1.66 -0.15
CA GLU A 236 -15.33 0.65 -1.10
C GLU A 236 -13.83 0.79 -1.39
N ASP A 237 -13.14 -0.31 -1.63
CA ASP A 237 -11.77 -0.26 -2.14
C ASP A 237 -11.78 0.21 -3.60
N ILE A 238 -10.70 0.89 -4.02
CA ILE A 238 -10.58 1.33 -5.41
C ILE A 238 -10.50 0.14 -6.37
N PHE A 239 -10.01 -1.00 -5.92
CA PHE A 239 -9.93 -2.22 -6.71
C PHE A 239 -11.31 -2.85 -6.93
N ASP A 240 -12.23 -2.72 -5.99
CA ASP A 240 -13.63 -3.17 -6.17
C ASP A 240 -14.35 -2.37 -7.27
N LEU A 241 -13.90 -1.11 -7.48
CA LEU A 241 -14.40 -0.24 -8.55
C LEU A 241 -13.72 -0.47 -9.90
N LEU A 242 -12.59 -1.20 -9.94
CA LEU A 242 -11.83 -1.51 -11.16
C LEU A 242 -12.12 -2.90 -11.71
N CYS A 243 -12.68 -3.79 -10.89
CA CYS A 243 -13.00 -5.19 -11.24
C CYS A 243 -14.38 -5.38 -11.87
#